data_e0c7f6b7a066bf3220e59507baddec97
#
_entry.id   e0c7f6b7a066bf3220e59507baddec97
#
_cell.length_a   1.000
_cell.length_b   1.000
_cell.length_c   1.000
_cell.angle_alpha   90.00
_cell.angle_beta   90.00
_cell.angle_gamma   90.00
#
_symmetry.space_group_name_H-M   'P 1'
#
loop_
_entity.id
_entity.type
_entity.pdbx_description
1 polymer ?
#
loop_
_entity_poly.entity_id
_entity_poly.type
_entity_poly.pdbx_seq_one_letter_code
_entity_poly.pdbx_strand_id
1 'polypeptide(L)'
;PHEVTVTDAKGCTTSATVEINEDIQPLVIRIDQTGAINCYGEQSGALQVDVSGGKGPFQFQWSDPALNGEAADGLGPGEYRLTVTDAAEQVQTAVATIEEPAPLTAEIVGKKPATTDRSEDGRATVQAAGGAAPYSYQWDNEEAEAQAAALTLGEHRVTVTDAKGCTATASVEIT
;
A
#
# COMPACT_ATOMS: atom_id res chain seq x y z
N PRO A 1 -15.24 45.23 -5.80
CA PRO A 1 -15.04 46.62 -5.38
C PRO A 1 -16.26 47.11 -4.58
N HIS A 2 -16.03 47.89 -3.54
CA HIS A 2 -17.05 48.61 -2.78
C HIS A 2 -16.85 50.10 -3.01
N GLU A 3 -17.91 50.81 -3.34
CA GLU A 3 -17.88 52.22 -3.58
C GLU A 3 -18.60 52.96 -2.44
N VAL A 4 -17.97 53.99 -1.92
CA VAL A 4 -18.60 54.96 -1.03
C VAL A 4 -18.70 56.29 -1.74
N THR A 5 -19.91 56.87 -1.77
CA THR A 5 -20.16 58.21 -2.30
C THR A 5 -20.51 59.14 -1.15
N VAL A 6 -19.82 60.25 -1.07
CA VAL A 6 -20.08 61.31 -0.08
C VAL A 6 -20.68 62.52 -0.81
N THR A 7 -21.78 63.01 -0.29
CA THR A 7 -22.47 64.19 -0.83
C THR A 7 -22.45 65.32 0.21
N ASP A 8 -22.04 66.50 -0.18
CA ASP A 8 -22.06 67.66 0.73
C ASP A 8 -23.46 68.33 0.79
N ALA A 9 -23.63 69.27 1.70
CA ALA A 9 -24.92 70.01 1.84
C ALA A 9 -25.32 70.88 0.63
N LYS A 10 -24.42 71.09 -0.33
CA LYS A 10 -24.66 71.79 -1.58
C LYS A 10 -24.91 70.86 -2.74
N GLY A 11 -24.92 69.53 -2.51
CA GLY A 11 -25.17 68.50 -3.52
C GLY A 11 -23.95 68.09 -4.34
N CYS A 12 -22.72 68.55 -3.99
CA CYS A 12 -21.51 68.06 -4.63
C CYS A 12 -21.14 66.64 -4.11
N THR A 13 -20.83 65.76 -5.03
CA THR A 13 -20.51 64.36 -4.72
C THR A 13 -19.06 64.02 -5.05
N THR A 14 -18.45 63.17 -4.23
CA THR A 14 -17.19 62.51 -4.51
C THR A 14 -17.30 61.04 -4.11
N SER A 15 -16.71 60.15 -4.89
CA SER A 15 -16.69 58.71 -4.58
C SER A 15 -15.29 58.18 -4.45
N ALA A 16 -15.15 57.18 -3.61
CA ALA A 16 -13.95 56.34 -3.47
C ALA A 16 -14.31 54.88 -3.55
N THR A 17 -13.51 54.11 -4.25
CA THR A 17 -13.67 52.68 -4.38
C THR A 17 -12.57 51.96 -3.59
N VAL A 18 -12.92 50.87 -2.92
CA VAL A 18 -11.99 49.93 -2.29
C VAL A 18 -12.23 48.54 -2.86
N GLU A 19 -11.18 47.90 -3.24
CA GLU A 19 -11.23 46.48 -3.57
C GLU A 19 -10.83 45.68 -2.34
N ILE A 20 -11.72 44.81 -1.89
CA ILE A 20 -11.42 43.80 -0.89
C ILE A 20 -11.13 42.55 -1.67
N ASN A 21 -9.85 42.16 -1.69
CA ASN A 21 -9.41 40.89 -2.23
C ASN A 21 -9.45 39.85 -1.12
N GLU A 22 -9.94 38.68 -1.46
CA GLU A 22 -9.87 37.54 -0.57
C GLU A 22 -8.41 37.10 -0.43
N ASP A 23 -7.90 36.98 0.79
CA ASP A 23 -6.57 36.45 1.06
C ASP A 23 -6.61 34.92 0.92
N ILE A 24 -6.46 34.44 -0.30
CA ILE A 24 -6.49 33.02 -0.60
C ILE A 24 -5.13 32.45 -0.21
N GLN A 25 -5.13 31.57 0.80
CA GLN A 25 -3.95 30.86 1.22
C GLN A 25 -3.47 29.91 0.11
N PRO A 26 -2.16 29.69 -0.03
CA PRO A 26 -1.63 28.73 -1.02
C PRO A 26 -2.23 27.35 -0.82
N LEU A 27 -2.66 26.69 -1.90
CA LEU A 27 -3.10 25.32 -1.90
C LEU A 27 -1.91 24.40 -1.62
N VAL A 28 -2.01 23.56 -0.61
CA VAL A 28 -1.01 22.55 -0.25
C VAL A 28 -1.71 21.21 -0.15
N ILE A 29 -1.12 20.19 -0.76
CA ILE A 29 -1.62 18.80 -0.69
C ILE A 29 -0.54 17.87 -0.18
N ARG A 30 -0.95 16.87 0.58
CA ARG A 30 -0.13 15.78 1.06
C ARG A 30 -0.86 14.47 0.82
N ILE A 31 -0.14 13.42 0.45
CA ILE A 31 -0.67 12.08 0.33
C ILE A 31 0.04 11.21 1.36
N ASP A 32 -0.73 10.61 2.26
CA ASP A 32 -0.26 9.67 3.25
C ASP A 32 -0.70 8.25 2.90
N GLN A 33 0.22 7.30 3.00
CA GLN A 33 -0.12 5.89 2.86
C GLN A 33 -0.74 5.39 4.16
N THR A 34 -2.01 4.96 4.10
CA THR A 34 -2.78 4.44 5.24
C THR A 34 -2.89 2.92 5.26
N GLY A 35 -2.68 2.27 4.10
CA GLY A 35 -2.64 0.82 3.95
C GLY A 35 -1.39 0.36 3.20
N ALA A 36 -0.75 -0.71 3.69
CA ALA A 36 0.40 -1.33 3.05
C ALA A 36 0.01 -2.66 2.39
N ILE A 37 0.74 -3.05 1.34
CA ILE A 37 0.64 -4.39 0.76
C ILE A 37 1.45 -5.34 1.64
N ASN A 38 0.80 -6.34 2.22
CA ASN A 38 1.46 -7.29 3.12
C ASN A 38 2.07 -8.48 2.39
N CYS A 39 1.38 -9.00 1.37
CA CYS A 39 1.84 -10.13 0.58
C CYS A 39 1.99 -9.75 -0.90
N TYR A 40 2.95 -10.38 -1.56
CA TYR A 40 3.16 -10.20 -2.98
C TYR A 40 1.89 -10.49 -3.79
N GLY A 41 1.54 -9.58 -4.71
CA GLY A 41 0.37 -9.69 -5.58
C GLY A 41 -0.95 -9.27 -4.94
N GLU A 42 -0.96 -8.82 -3.68
CA GLU A 42 -2.16 -8.26 -3.06
C GLU A 42 -2.44 -6.83 -3.53
N GLN A 43 -3.71 -6.45 -3.44
CA GLN A 43 -4.18 -5.09 -3.71
C GLN A 43 -4.82 -4.51 -2.43
N SER A 44 -4.01 -4.37 -1.39
CA SER A 44 -4.43 -3.89 -0.06
C SER A 44 -3.87 -2.52 0.29
N GLY A 45 -3.20 -1.88 -0.66
CA GLY A 45 -2.69 -0.52 -0.50
C GLY A 45 -3.81 0.50 -0.33
N ALA A 46 -3.57 1.54 0.48
CA ALA A 46 -4.50 2.64 0.65
C ALA A 46 -3.76 3.96 0.82
N LEU A 47 -4.34 5.02 0.26
CA LEU A 47 -3.84 6.39 0.31
C LEU A 47 -4.92 7.32 0.83
N GLN A 48 -4.51 8.32 1.61
CA GLN A 48 -5.34 9.41 2.10
C GLN A 48 -4.70 10.75 1.72
N VAL A 49 -5.53 11.67 1.23
CA VAL A 49 -5.11 13.01 0.84
C VAL A 49 -5.50 14.00 1.93
N ASP A 50 -4.54 14.80 2.35
CA ASP A 50 -4.77 15.99 3.16
C ASP A 50 -4.62 17.24 2.29
N VAL A 51 -5.63 18.10 2.33
CA VAL A 51 -5.64 19.38 1.63
C VAL A 51 -5.66 20.51 2.65
N SER A 52 -4.76 21.46 2.51
CA SER A 52 -4.70 22.66 3.35
C SER A 52 -4.51 23.91 2.51
N GLY A 53 -5.03 25.05 2.98
CA GLY A 53 -5.09 26.27 2.19
C GLY A 53 -6.05 26.16 1.01
N GLY A 54 -5.86 26.98 -0.03
CA GLY A 54 -6.74 27.04 -1.18
C GLY A 54 -8.15 27.49 -0.86
N LYS A 55 -9.02 27.45 -1.86
CA LYS A 55 -10.43 27.80 -1.77
C LYS A 55 -11.29 26.62 -2.23
N GLY A 56 -12.06 26.01 -1.33
CA GLY A 56 -13.00 24.95 -1.72
C GLY A 56 -14.15 25.44 -2.63
N PRO A 57 -14.79 24.56 -3.41
CA PRO A 57 -14.57 23.12 -3.46
C PRO A 57 -13.29 22.72 -4.21
N PHE A 58 -12.75 21.55 -3.85
CA PHE A 58 -11.58 20.96 -4.49
C PHE A 58 -11.99 19.90 -5.52
N GLN A 59 -11.25 19.83 -6.63
CA GLN A 59 -11.39 18.81 -7.64
C GLN A 59 -10.14 17.90 -7.58
N PHE A 60 -10.36 16.59 -7.45
CA PHE A 60 -9.32 15.58 -7.36
C PHE A 60 -9.24 14.81 -8.69
N GLN A 61 -8.05 14.75 -9.27
CA GLN A 61 -7.78 14.01 -10.49
C GLN A 61 -6.57 13.11 -10.28
N TRP A 62 -6.83 11.81 -10.13
CA TRP A 62 -5.80 10.79 -10.05
C TRP A 62 -5.30 10.37 -11.43
N SER A 63 -4.08 9.83 -11.49
CA SER A 63 -3.53 9.21 -12.71
C SER A 63 -4.32 7.97 -13.14
N ASP A 64 -4.90 7.25 -12.18
CA ASP A 64 -5.85 6.17 -12.43
C ASP A 64 -7.28 6.75 -12.45
N PRO A 65 -8.00 6.68 -13.58
CA PRO A 65 -9.34 7.24 -13.70
C PRO A 65 -10.42 6.50 -12.87
N ALA A 66 -10.10 5.32 -12.34
CA ALA A 66 -11.00 4.60 -11.42
C ALA A 66 -11.02 5.21 -10.02
N LEU A 67 -9.99 5.99 -9.67
CA LEU A 67 -9.87 6.65 -8.37
C LEU A 67 -10.51 8.03 -8.41
N ASN A 68 -11.11 8.42 -7.29
CA ASN A 68 -11.72 9.74 -7.13
C ASN A 68 -11.73 10.15 -5.64
N GLY A 69 -11.77 11.48 -5.40
CA GLY A 69 -11.86 12.03 -4.04
C GLY A 69 -10.54 11.97 -3.27
N GLU A 70 -10.67 12.08 -1.94
CA GLU A 70 -9.55 12.25 -1.00
C GLU A 70 -8.98 10.93 -0.51
N ALA A 71 -9.64 9.80 -0.74
CA ALA A 71 -9.20 8.48 -0.33
C ALA A 71 -9.19 7.51 -1.51
N ALA A 72 -8.22 6.62 -1.52
CA ALA A 72 -8.10 5.54 -2.48
C ALA A 72 -7.68 4.25 -1.78
N ASP A 73 -8.47 3.20 -1.97
CA ASP A 73 -8.28 1.88 -1.36
C ASP A 73 -8.15 0.79 -2.43
N GLY A 74 -7.70 -0.39 -2.01
CA GLY A 74 -7.57 -1.53 -2.92
C GLY A 74 -6.47 -1.34 -3.96
N LEU A 75 -5.43 -0.61 -3.63
CA LEU A 75 -4.36 -0.26 -4.54
C LEU A 75 -3.30 -1.36 -4.60
N GLY A 76 -2.86 -1.67 -5.82
CA GLY A 76 -1.68 -2.49 -6.06
C GLY A 76 -0.38 -1.70 -5.91
N PRO A 77 0.78 -2.35 -6.15
CA PRO A 77 2.06 -1.65 -6.19
C PRO A 77 2.11 -0.71 -7.40
N GLY A 78 2.69 0.47 -7.21
CA GLY A 78 2.84 1.44 -8.29
C GLY A 78 2.94 2.88 -7.83
N GLU A 79 3.09 3.76 -8.79
CA GLU A 79 3.11 5.21 -8.60
C GLU A 79 1.72 5.79 -8.87
N TYR A 80 1.19 6.53 -7.91
CA TYR A 80 -0.09 7.22 -7.96
C TYR A 80 0.12 8.72 -7.92
N ARG A 81 -0.25 9.38 -9.00
CA ARG A 81 -0.17 10.84 -9.13
C ARG A 81 -1.54 11.44 -8.92
N LEU A 82 -1.62 12.47 -8.10
CA LEU A 82 -2.82 13.25 -7.86
C LEU A 82 -2.59 14.70 -8.26
N THR A 83 -3.56 15.28 -8.96
CA THR A 83 -3.68 16.69 -9.20
C THR A 83 -4.92 17.20 -8.48
N VAL A 84 -4.78 18.26 -7.68
CA VAL A 84 -5.90 18.94 -7.02
C VAL A 84 -5.99 20.35 -7.56
N THR A 85 -7.21 20.75 -7.93
CA THR A 85 -7.55 22.11 -8.36
C THR A 85 -8.58 22.68 -7.41
N ASP A 86 -8.35 23.90 -6.93
CA ASP A 86 -9.27 24.62 -6.06
C ASP A 86 -10.22 25.55 -6.85
N ALA A 87 -11.19 26.17 -6.16
CA ALA A 87 -12.14 27.10 -6.77
C ALA A 87 -11.52 28.43 -7.23
N ALA A 88 -10.30 28.73 -6.85
CA ALA A 88 -9.50 29.88 -7.30
C ALA A 88 -8.52 29.51 -8.42
N GLU A 89 -8.68 28.31 -9.02
CA GLU A 89 -7.85 27.78 -10.10
C GLU A 89 -6.38 27.52 -9.70
N GLN A 90 -6.08 27.45 -8.39
CA GLN A 90 -4.78 26.98 -7.93
C GLN A 90 -4.67 25.46 -8.17
N VAL A 91 -3.55 25.03 -8.72
CA VAL A 91 -3.30 23.61 -9.06
C VAL A 91 -2.08 23.11 -8.30
N GLN A 92 -2.22 21.98 -7.62
CA GLN A 92 -1.12 21.27 -6.99
C GLN A 92 -1.10 19.81 -7.42
N THR A 93 0.09 19.24 -7.48
CA THR A 93 0.30 17.83 -7.84
C THR A 93 1.18 17.17 -6.80
N ALA A 94 0.79 15.98 -6.38
CA ALA A 94 1.58 15.12 -5.50
C ALA A 94 1.67 13.71 -6.07
N VAL A 95 2.67 12.96 -5.62
CA VAL A 95 2.92 11.59 -6.04
C VAL A 95 3.14 10.75 -4.80
N ALA A 96 2.52 9.58 -4.76
CA ALA A 96 2.75 8.55 -3.76
C ALA A 96 3.14 7.24 -4.46
N THR A 97 4.05 6.48 -3.86
CA THR A 97 4.44 5.16 -4.35
C THR A 97 4.04 4.12 -3.33
N ILE A 98 3.33 3.09 -3.78
CA ILE A 98 3.03 1.91 -2.99
C ILE A 98 3.97 0.78 -3.44
N GLU A 99 4.69 0.22 -2.48
CA GLU A 99 5.60 -0.89 -2.71
C GLU A 99 4.96 -2.20 -2.24
N GLU A 100 5.30 -3.32 -2.89
CA GLU A 100 4.96 -4.65 -2.42
C GLU A 100 6.23 -5.41 -1.98
N PRO A 101 6.11 -6.38 -1.05
CA PRO A 101 7.24 -7.20 -0.64
C PRO A 101 7.64 -8.17 -1.77
N ALA A 102 8.87 -8.67 -1.71
CA ALA A 102 9.29 -9.77 -2.57
C ALA A 102 8.42 -11.02 -2.32
N PRO A 103 8.12 -11.82 -3.35
CA PRO A 103 7.32 -13.03 -3.18
C PRO A 103 7.98 -14.00 -2.20
N LEU A 104 7.19 -14.53 -1.24
CA LEU A 104 7.65 -15.62 -0.38
C LEU A 104 7.79 -16.89 -1.21
N THR A 105 8.92 -17.54 -1.09
CA THR A 105 9.22 -18.80 -1.76
C THR A 105 9.66 -19.87 -0.75
N ALA A 106 9.34 -21.11 -1.03
CA ALA A 106 9.78 -22.28 -0.28
C ALA A 106 10.44 -23.27 -1.24
N GLU A 107 11.66 -23.67 -0.97
CA GLU A 107 12.42 -24.60 -1.81
C GLU A 107 12.99 -25.73 -0.96
N ILE A 108 12.88 -26.98 -1.44
CA ILE A 108 13.54 -28.12 -0.81
C ILE A 108 15.02 -28.12 -1.21
N VAL A 109 15.90 -27.89 -0.25
CA VAL A 109 17.34 -27.78 -0.47
C VAL A 109 18.12 -29.03 -0.04
N GLY A 110 17.45 -29.98 0.61
CA GLY A 110 18.05 -31.24 1.02
C GLY A 110 17.01 -32.28 1.33
N LYS A 111 17.34 -33.54 1.00
CA LYS A 111 16.55 -34.71 1.40
C LYS A 111 17.43 -35.90 1.70
N LYS A 112 16.98 -36.77 2.61
CA LYS A 112 17.54 -38.09 2.91
C LYS A 112 16.44 -39.12 2.77
N PRO A 113 16.64 -40.20 2.01
CA PRO A 113 15.71 -41.33 1.90
C PRO A 113 15.40 -41.95 3.27
N ALA A 114 14.24 -42.60 3.38
CA ALA A 114 13.97 -43.51 4.46
C ALA A 114 14.81 -44.77 4.32
N THR A 115 15.21 -45.39 5.42
CA THR A 115 16.08 -46.57 5.38
C THR A 115 15.32 -47.85 4.98
N THR A 116 14.03 -47.91 5.23
CA THR A 116 13.13 -49.00 4.82
C THR A 116 11.74 -48.41 4.52
N ASP A 117 10.91 -49.19 3.85
CA ASP A 117 9.52 -48.85 3.53
C ASP A 117 8.60 -48.72 4.75
N ARG A 118 9.09 -48.99 5.95
CA ARG A 118 8.35 -48.84 7.21
C ARG A 118 9.09 -47.96 8.23
N SER A 119 10.19 -47.34 7.84
CA SER A 119 10.90 -46.42 8.73
C SER A 119 10.39 -44.98 8.62
N GLU A 120 10.40 -44.29 9.73
CA GLU A 120 10.10 -42.85 9.83
C GLU A 120 11.41 -42.07 10.07
N ASP A 121 12.43 -42.34 9.25
CA ASP A 121 13.76 -41.73 9.38
C ASP A 121 14.21 -40.94 8.15
N GLY A 122 13.30 -40.77 7.19
CA GLY A 122 13.47 -39.85 6.09
C GLY A 122 13.60 -38.41 6.60
N ARG A 123 14.31 -37.59 5.86
CA ARG A 123 14.50 -36.16 6.21
C ARG A 123 14.36 -35.29 5.00
N ALA A 124 13.85 -34.07 5.22
CA ALA A 124 13.87 -33.01 4.23
C ALA A 124 14.19 -31.66 4.89
N THR A 125 14.83 -30.78 4.14
CA THR A 125 15.12 -29.42 4.59
C THR A 125 14.54 -28.45 3.59
N VAL A 126 13.73 -27.51 4.06
CA VAL A 126 13.18 -26.41 3.27
C VAL A 126 13.95 -25.12 3.55
N GLN A 127 14.17 -24.34 2.53
CA GLN A 127 14.68 -22.97 2.61
C GLN A 127 13.58 -22.02 2.18
N ALA A 128 13.31 -21.01 3.02
CA ALA A 128 12.41 -19.90 2.72
C ALA A 128 13.21 -18.69 2.25
N ALA A 129 12.68 -17.95 1.30
CA ALA A 129 13.23 -16.67 0.85
C ALA A 129 12.12 -15.71 0.43
N GLY A 130 12.40 -14.38 0.47
CA GLY A 130 11.39 -13.35 0.22
C GLY A 130 10.42 -13.18 1.37
N GLY A 131 9.29 -12.50 1.13
CA GLY A 131 8.35 -12.16 2.19
C GLY A 131 8.97 -11.39 3.36
N ALA A 132 8.40 -11.51 4.54
CA ALA A 132 8.83 -10.85 5.77
C ALA A 132 9.29 -11.85 6.84
N ALA A 133 10.59 -11.93 7.14
CA ALA A 133 11.07 -12.75 8.25
C ALA A 133 10.55 -12.25 9.62
N PRO A 134 10.43 -13.13 10.66
CA PRO A 134 10.76 -14.54 10.68
C PRO A 134 9.75 -15.45 9.98
N TYR A 135 10.20 -16.64 9.59
CA TYR A 135 9.36 -17.67 8.98
C TYR A 135 8.99 -18.74 10.00
N SER A 136 7.77 -19.28 9.86
CA SER A 136 7.30 -20.50 10.53
C SER A 136 7.06 -21.59 9.50
N TYR A 137 7.19 -22.85 9.93
CA TYR A 137 7.10 -24.01 9.07
C TYR A 137 6.04 -24.96 9.61
N GLN A 138 5.34 -25.62 8.72
CA GLN A 138 4.38 -26.66 9.08
C GLN A 138 4.45 -27.77 8.04
N TRP A 139 4.99 -28.91 8.45
CA TRP A 139 5.00 -30.13 7.65
C TRP A 139 3.70 -30.92 7.85
N ASP A 140 3.41 -31.80 6.93
CA ASP A 140 2.25 -32.70 6.99
C ASP A 140 2.35 -33.76 8.12
N ASN A 141 3.54 -34.04 8.64
CA ASN A 141 3.78 -34.84 9.82
C ASN A 141 3.80 -34.05 11.13
N GLU A 142 3.27 -32.83 11.13
CA GLU A 142 3.16 -31.90 12.27
C GLU A 142 4.49 -31.29 12.77
N GLU A 143 5.62 -31.58 12.14
CA GLU A 143 6.87 -30.91 12.48
C GLU A 143 6.84 -29.42 12.06
N ALA A 144 7.45 -28.55 12.90
CA ALA A 144 7.38 -27.09 12.77
C ALA A 144 8.75 -26.43 12.55
N GLU A 145 9.76 -27.22 12.21
CA GLU A 145 11.11 -26.72 11.95
C GLU A 145 11.41 -26.68 10.43
N ALA A 146 12.43 -25.92 10.05
CA ALA A 146 12.88 -25.90 8.65
C ALA A 146 13.36 -27.28 8.14
N GLN A 147 13.72 -28.18 9.05
CA GLN A 147 14.08 -29.57 8.76
C GLN A 147 13.08 -30.52 9.41
N ALA A 148 12.42 -31.33 8.60
CA ALA A 148 11.64 -32.44 9.04
C ALA A 148 12.56 -33.69 9.12
N ALA A 149 12.37 -34.50 10.17
CA ALA A 149 13.26 -35.63 10.51
C ALA A 149 12.56 -36.99 10.58
N ALA A 150 11.26 -37.07 10.65
CA ALA A 150 10.47 -38.28 10.79
C ALA A 150 9.55 -38.52 9.59
N LEU A 151 10.10 -38.43 8.38
CA LEU A 151 9.33 -38.63 7.16
C LEU A 151 9.31 -40.08 6.73
N THR A 152 8.13 -40.59 6.38
CA THR A 152 7.92 -41.92 5.79
C THR A 152 8.19 -41.88 4.28
N LEU A 153 8.10 -43.05 3.62
CA LEU A 153 8.07 -43.09 2.16
C LEU A 153 6.86 -42.36 1.61
N GLY A 154 7.02 -41.60 0.52
CA GLY A 154 5.96 -40.90 -0.21
C GLY A 154 6.17 -39.41 -0.30
N GLU A 155 5.14 -38.72 -0.79
CA GLU A 155 5.13 -37.27 -0.94
C GLU A 155 4.82 -36.60 0.41
N HIS A 156 5.67 -35.65 0.80
CA HIS A 156 5.48 -34.79 1.96
C HIS A 156 5.42 -33.33 1.54
N ARG A 157 4.60 -32.56 2.25
CA ARG A 157 4.39 -31.15 1.99
C ARG A 157 4.76 -30.30 3.20
N VAL A 158 5.42 -29.18 2.94
CA VAL A 158 5.65 -28.13 3.93
C VAL A 158 4.95 -26.84 3.52
N THR A 159 4.31 -26.17 4.47
CA THR A 159 3.82 -24.81 4.34
C THR A 159 4.75 -23.89 5.13
N VAL A 160 5.28 -22.88 4.46
CA VAL A 160 6.04 -21.80 5.08
C VAL A 160 5.13 -20.60 5.20
N THR A 161 5.12 -19.98 6.38
CA THR A 161 4.37 -18.75 6.64
C THR A 161 5.33 -17.69 7.13
N ASP A 162 5.24 -16.49 6.58
CA ASP A 162 6.06 -15.36 6.99
C ASP A 162 5.41 -14.53 8.13
N ALA A 163 6.11 -13.51 8.62
CA ALA A 163 5.65 -12.66 9.71
C ALA A 163 4.40 -11.81 9.38
N LYS A 164 4.04 -11.69 8.10
CA LYS A 164 2.85 -10.98 7.63
C LYS A 164 1.67 -11.91 7.34
N GLY A 165 1.88 -13.23 7.49
CA GLY A 165 0.88 -14.25 7.22
C GLY A 165 0.83 -14.73 5.77
N CYS A 166 1.78 -14.33 4.93
CA CYS A 166 1.89 -14.83 3.56
C CYS A 166 2.40 -16.27 3.58
N THR A 167 1.92 -17.11 2.69
CA THR A 167 2.26 -18.54 2.67
C THR A 167 2.89 -18.97 1.34
N ALA A 168 3.83 -19.89 1.42
CA ALA A 168 4.38 -20.63 0.29
C ALA A 168 4.46 -22.11 0.64
N THR A 169 4.35 -22.99 -0.35
CA THR A 169 4.40 -24.45 -0.14
C THR A 169 5.47 -25.08 -1.00
N ALA A 170 6.09 -26.13 -0.48
CA ALA A 170 6.96 -27.02 -1.22
C ALA A 170 6.59 -28.46 -0.94
N SER A 171 6.87 -29.35 -1.91
CA SER A 171 6.68 -30.81 -1.76
C SER A 171 8.00 -31.53 -1.99
N VAL A 172 8.16 -32.68 -1.34
CA VAL A 172 9.31 -33.57 -1.49
C VAL A 172 8.85 -35.02 -1.53
N GLU A 173 9.40 -35.79 -2.44
CA GLU A 173 9.22 -37.26 -2.49
C GLU A 173 10.35 -37.92 -1.70
N ILE A 174 10.02 -38.68 -0.63
CA ILE A 174 10.93 -39.49 0.13
C ILE A 174 10.87 -40.92 -0.46
N THR A 175 12.01 -41.43 -0.91
CA THR A 175 12.18 -42.75 -1.59
C THR A 175 12.93 -43.73 -0.76
#